data_327381fbe635de43f63cdcccd8a21f47
#
_entry.id   327381fbe635de43f63cdcccd8a21f47
#
_cell.length_a   1.000
_cell.length_b   1.000
_cell.length_c   1.000
_cell.angle_alpha   90.00
_cell.angle_beta   90.00
_cell.angle_gamma   90.00
#
_symmetry.space_group_name_H-M   'P 1'
#
loop_
_entity.id
_entity.type
_entity.pdbx_description
1 polymer ?
#
loop_
_entity_poly.entity_id
_entity_poly.type
_entity_poly.pdbx_seq_one_letter_code
_entity_poly.pdbx_strand_id
1 'polypeptide(L)'
;MDQHPSLLRIDDVREIGPLGMIIDSTDEIIGIDDVIAIKEIYDINFTLKDKLVIDEKNKKIGKVIGYTLAAGNFIIQQLRIRRPFLKSFGDTELLIHRSQIVKVTDDKIVVKSATISHIAEKTPIPQINSYENPFRKQPRPQPESTKVD
;
A
#
# COMPACT_ATOMS: atom_id res chain seq x y z
N MET A 1 25.30 -9.55 8.10
CA MET A 1 24.46 -10.49 7.31
C MET A 1 23.68 -9.62 6.35
N ASP A 2 24.11 -9.58 5.10
CA ASP A 2 23.35 -8.91 4.05
C ASP A 2 22.11 -9.76 3.80
N GLN A 3 20.97 -9.29 4.30
CA GLN A 3 19.69 -9.93 3.99
C GLN A 3 19.31 -9.52 2.57
N HIS A 4 19.54 -10.41 1.63
CA HIS A 4 18.98 -10.23 0.29
C HIS A 4 17.46 -10.23 0.41
N PRO A 5 16.77 -9.24 -0.18
CA PRO A 5 15.32 -9.19 -0.12
C PRO A 5 14.71 -10.41 -0.82
N SER A 6 13.69 -10.95 -0.21
CA SER A 6 12.90 -12.03 -0.78
C SER A 6 11.62 -11.46 -1.40
N LEU A 7 11.14 -12.11 -2.44
CA LEU A 7 9.94 -11.75 -3.18
C LEU A 7 8.87 -12.82 -2.98
N LEU A 8 7.64 -12.37 -2.88
CA LEU A 8 6.46 -13.22 -2.90
C LEU A 8 5.52 -12.71 -4.00
N ARG A 9 5.13 -13.58 -4.90
CA ARG A 9 4.14 -13.22 -5.93
C ARG A 9 2.77 -13.08 -5.27
N ILE A 10 2.01 -12.10 -5.75
CA ILE A 10 0.66 -11.86 -5.24
C ILE A 10 -0.27 -13.06 -5.46
N ASP A 11 -0.06 -13.81 -6.53
CA ASP A 11 -0.84 -15.02 -6.89
C ASP A 11 -0.61 -16.16 -5.88
N ASP A 12 0.52 -16.18 -5.20
CA ASP A 12 0.94 -17.21 -4.26
C ASP A 12 0.43 -16.92 -2.84
N VAL A 13 -0.04 -15.69 -2.59
CA VAL A 13 -0.70 -15.35 -1.34
C VAL A 13 -2.08 -16.00 -1.28
N ARG A 14 -2.29 -16.88 -0.30
CA ARG A 14 -3.57 -17.56 -0.09
C ARG A 14 -4.59 -16.67 0.59
N GLU A 15 -4.17 -16.01 1.65
CA GLU A 15 -5.03 -15.21 2.51
C GLU A 15 -4.25 -14.04 3.11
N ILE A 16 -4.94 -12.93 3.32
CA ILE A 16 -4.41 -11.76 4.03
C ILE A 16 -5.26 -11.56 5.27
N GLY A 17 -4.65 -11.63 6.43
CA GLY A 17 -5.32 -11.49 7.70
C GLY A 17 -4.55 -10.63 8.70
N PRO A 18 -5.05 -10.52 9.94
CA PRO A 18 -4.39 -9.72 10.99
C PRO A 18 -2.96 -10.18 11.33
N LEU A 19 -2.66 -11.45 11.10
CA LEU A 19 -1.34 -12.05 11.35
C LEU A 19 -0.36 -11.85 10.20
N GLY A 20 -0.82 -11.42 9.03
CA GLY A 20 -0.01 -11.23 7.82
C GLY A 20 -0.57 -11.93 6.60
N MET A 21 0.32 -12.25 5.67
CA MET A 21 0.02 -13.00 4.45
C MET A 21 0.30 -14.48 4.67
N ILE A 22 -0.67 -15.32 4.34
CA ILE A 22 -0.55 -16.78 4.45
C ILE A 22 -0.29 -17.35 3.06
N ILE A 23 0.74 -18.17 2.96
CA ILE A 23 1.15 -18.89 1.74
C ILE A 23 1.06 -20.38 1.97
N ASP A 24 1.06 -21.18 0.91
CA ASP A 24 0.94 -22.64 1.00
C ASP A 24 2.30 -23.33 1.20
N SER A 25 3.38 -22.77 0.64
CA SER A 25 4.73 -23.30 0.75
C SER A 25 5.77 -22.17 0.87
N THR A 26 6.86 -22.45 1.58
CA THR A 26 8.04 -21.58 1.60
C THR A 26 8.77 -21.52 0.25
N ASP A 27 8.54 -22.50 -0.63
CA ASP A 27 9.11 -22.54 -1.97
C ASP A 27 8.55 -21.46 -2.90
N GLU A 28 7.44 -20.83 -2.49
CA GLU A 28 6.85 -19.66 -3.17
C GLU A 28 7.66 -18.37 -2.93
N ILE A 29 8.56 -18.39 -1.95
CA ILE A 29 9.44 -17.25 -1.64
C ILE A 29 10.71 -17.37 -2.49
N ILE A 30 10.90 -16.42 -3.40
CA ILE A 30 12.02 -16.36 -4.32
C ILE A 30 13.00 -15.24 -3.99
N GLY A 31 14.25 -15.36 -4.41
CA GLY A 31 15.24 -14.29 -4.29
C GLY A 31 14.99 -13.18 -5.30
N ILE A 32 15.35 -11.95 -4.96
CA ILE A 32 15.22 -10.82 -5.89
C ILE A 32 16.11 -11.00 -7.14
N ASP A 33 17.23 -11.68 -6.98
CA ASP A 33 18.19 -11.95 -8.06
C ASP A 33 17.67 -12.96 -9.08
N ASP A 34 16.63 -13.72 -8.74
CA ASP A 34 16.02 -14.72 -9.61
C ASP A 34 15.08 -14.08 -10.67
N VAL A 35 14.73 -12.79 -10.52
CA VAL A 35 13.80 -12.09 -11.42
C VAL A 35 14.38 -10.75 -11.87
N ILE A 36 15.09 -10.75 -12.99
CA ILE A 36 15.82 -9.59 -13.53
C ILE A 36 14.94 -8.34 -13.63
N ALA A 37 13.74 -8.44 -14.21
CA ALA A 37 12.85 -7.29 -14.38
C ALA A 37 12.40 -6.66 -13.07
N ILE A 38 12.25 -7.44 -12.01
CA ILE A 38 11.90 -6.92 -10.68
C ILE A 38 13.13 -6.32 -10.00
N LYS A 39 14.30 -6.92 -10.19
CA LYS A 39 15.56 -6.38 -9.70
C LYS A 39 15.82 -4.98 -10.26
N GLU A 40 15.62 -4.76 -11.55
CA GLU A 40 15.76 -3.44 -12.19
C GLU A 40 14.85 -2.39 -11.53
N ILE A 41 13.60 -2.76 -11.23
CA ILE A 41 12.65 -1.87 -10.53
C ILE A 41 13.10 -1.63 -9.09
N TYR A 42 13.56 -2.67 -8.42
CA TYR A 42 14.05 -2.58 -7.03
C TYR A 42 15.28 -1.66 -6.92
N ASP A 43 16.19 -1.75 -7.88
CA ASP A 43 17.44 -0.98 -7.93
C ASP A 43 17.20 0.53 -8.15
N ILE A 44 16.01 0.93 -8.65
CA ILE A 44 15.58 2.34 -8.68
C ILE A 44 15.52 2.92 -7.26
N ASN A 45 15.36 2.08 -6.24
CA ASN A 45 15.28 2.45 -4.82
C ASN A 45 14.26 3.55 -4.53
N PHE A 46 13.13 3.50 -5.24
CA PHE A 46 12.06 4.47 -5.10
C PHE A 46 11.30 4.25 -3.80
N THR A 47 11.12 5.29 -3.01
CA THR A 47 10.28 5.26 -1.82
C THR A 47 9.28 6.41 -1.80
N LEU A 48 8.04 6.13 -1.47
CA LEU A 48 6.99 7.14 -1.28
C LEU A 48 7.13 7.88 0.04
N LYS A 49 7.58 7.19 1.09
CA LYS A 49 7.72 7.75 2.43
C LYS A 49 8.71 8.92 2.40
N ASP A 50 8.39 9.96 3.16
CA ASP A 50 9.15 11.21 3.31
C ASP A 50 9.21 12.11 2.07
N LYS A 51 8.63 11.71 0.93
CA LYS A 51 8.54 12.59 -0.25
C LYS A 51 7.75 13.85 0.06
N LEU A 52 8.23 14.96 -0.49
CA LEU A 52 7.56 16.24 -0.41
C LEU A 52 6.30 16.25 -1.28
N VAL A 53 5.20 16.74 -0.73
CA VAL A 53 3.95 16.94 -1.45
C VAL A 53 3.71 18.42 -1.65
N ILE A 54 3.49 18.82 -2.90
CA ILE A 54 3.19 20.21 -3.31
C ILE A 54 1.91 20.22 -4.16
N ASP A 55 1.27 21.36 -4.25
CA ASP A 55 0.19 21.57 -5.22
C ASP A 55 0.74 22.05 -6.59
N GLU A 56 -0.16 22.18 -7.56
CA GLU A 56 0.17 22.67 -8.91
C GLU A 56 0.73 24.10 -8.92
N LYS A 57 0.53 24.86 -7.85
CA LYS A 57 1.06 26.22 -7.65
C LYS A 57 2.38 26.23 -6.87
N ASN A 58 3.03 25.05 -6.73
CA ASN A 58 4.24 24.85 -5.94
C ASN A 58 4.10 25.15 -4.43
N LYS A 59 2.88 25.26 -3.90
CA LYS A 59 2.67 25.42 -2.48
C LYS A 59 2.93 24.09 -1.76
N LYS A 60 3.79 24.15 -0.75
CA LYS A 60 4.11 22.98 0.08
C LYS A 60 2.88 22.58 0.91
N ILE A 61 2.45 21.32 0.79
CA ILE A 61 1.35 20.72 1.54
C ILE A 61 1.89 19.97 2.74
N GLY A 62 2.92 19.14 2.56
CA GLY A 62 3.49 18.33 3.63
C GLY A 62 4.46 17.27 3.13
N LYS A 63 4.59 16.20 3.92
CA LYS A 63 5.38 15.01 3.57
C LYS A 63 4.55 13.75 3.70
N VAL A 64 4.79 12.79 2.82
CA VAL A 64 4.17 11.47 2.90
C VAL A 64 4.65 10.75 4.16
N ILE A 65 3.72 10.26 4.97
CA ILE A 65 4.01 9.44 6.15
C ILE A 65 3.53 8.00 5.99
N GLY A 66 2.71 7.73 4.96
CA GLY A 66 2.20 6.41 4.68
C GLY A 66 1.21 6.42 3.52
N TYR A 67 0.65 5.28 3.23
CA TYR A 67 -0.36 5.10 2.19
C TYR A 67 -1.30 3.95 2.54
N THR A 68 -2.43 3.89 1.87
CA THR A 68 -3.37 2.76 1.95
C THR A 68 -3.43 2.05 0.60
N LEU A 69 -3.50 0.73 0.66
CA LEU A 69 -3.68 -0.15 -0.50
C LEU A 69 -5.13 -0.62 -0.56
N ALA A 70 -5.66 -0.77 -1.76
CA ALA A 70 -6.87 -1.53 -1.95
C ALA A 70 -6.53 -3.02 -1.92
N ALA A 71 -7.13 -3.77 -1.00
CA ALA A 71 -6.86 -5.21 -0.85
C ALA A 71 -7.20 -6.01 -2.13
N GLY A 72 -8.20 -5.58 -2.90
CA GLY A 72 -8.64 -6.30 -4.10
C GLY A 72 -7.71 -6.21 -5.31
N ASN A 73 -6.76 -5.26 -5.35
CA ASN A 73 -5.86 -5.07 -6.50
C ASN A 73 -4.47 -4.57 -6.12
N PHE A 74 -4.17 -4.43 -4.84
CA PHE A 74 -2.91 -3.92 -4.29
C PHE A 74 -2.48 -2.54 -4.82
N ILE A 75 -3.45 -1.76 -5.31
CA ILE A 75 -3.19 -0.42 -5.81
C ILE A 75 -3.26 0.58 -4.65
N ILE A 76 -2.30 1.50 -4.61
CA ILE A 76 -2.33 2.63 -3.67
C ILE A 76 -3.57 3.48 -3.94
N GLN A 77 -4.44 3.62 -2.93
CA GLN A 77 -5.66 4.40 -3.01
C GLN A 77 -5.49 5.81 -2.46
N GLN A 78 -4.77 5.94 -1.36
CA GLN A 78 -4.60 7.21 -0.69
C GLN A 78 -3.18 7.35 -0.15
N LEU A 79 -2.69 8.57 -0.12
CA LEU A 79 -1.48 8.97 0.59
C LEU A 79 -1.87 9.65 1.90
N ARG A 80 -1.18 9.30 2.98
CA ARG A 80 -1.25 10.00 4.26
C ARG A 80 -0.12 11.01 4.31
N ILE A 81 -0.49 12.29 4.49
CA ILE A 81 0.44 13.41 4.45
C ILE A 81 0.47 14.07 5.81
N ARG A 82 1.67 14.28 6.36
CA ARG A 82 1.87 15.13 7.53
C ARG A 82 2.10 16.56 7.09
N ARG A 83 1.25 17.46 7.57
CA ARG A 83 1.41 18.89 7.34
C ARG A 83 2.48 19.49 8.26
N PRO A 84 3.21 20.52 7.82
CA PRO A 84 4.03 21.30 8.74
C PRO A 84 3.13 21.94 9.81
N PHE A 85 3.64 22.01 11.03
CA PHE A 85 2.92 22.56 12.19
C PHE A 85 2.51 24.03 11.90
N LEU A 86 1.24 24.25 11.64
CA LEU A 86 0.63 25.58 11.67
C LEU A 86 -0.04 25.75 13.03
N LYS A 87 0.13 26.92 13.64
CA LYS A 87 -0.28 27.27 15.02
C LYS A 87 -1.79 27.17 15.33
N SER A 88 -2.57 26.48 14.54
CA SER A 88 -3.99 26.23 14.80
C SER A 88 -4.22 24.78 15.15
N PHE A 89 -4.87 24.57 16.26
CA PHE A 89 -5.35 23.31 16.81
C PHE A 89 -6.22 22.60 15.77
N GLY A 90 -5.64 21.62 15.06
CA GLY A 90 -6.35 20.83 14.06
C GLY A 90 -5.46 19.71 13.53
N ASP A 91 -6.09 18.71 12.94
CA ASP A 91 -5.44 17.51 12.42
C ASP A 91 -4.22 17.84 11.55
N THR A 92 -3.06 17.33 11.97
CA THR A 92 -1.78 17.49 11.27
C THR A 92 -1.67 16.53 10.08
N GLU A 93 -2.62 15.62 9.92
CA GLU A 93 -2.66 14.64 8.83
C GLU A 93 -3.71 15.00 7.78
N LEU A 94 -3.36 14.76 6.52
CA LEU A 94 -4.22 14.91 5.36
C LEU A 94 -4.20 13.63 4.55
N LEU A 95 -5.37 13.17 4.11
CA LEU A 95 -5.52 12.07 3.17
C LEU A 95 -5.68 12.63 1.76
N ILE A 96 -4.86 12.15 0.83
CA ILE A 96 -4.91 12.52 -0.59
C ILE A 96 -5.23 11.27 -1.40
N HIS A 97 -6.39 11.26 -2.06
CA HIS A 97 -6.76 10.16 -2.94
C HIS A 97 -5.90 10.14 -4.21
N ARG A 98 -5.62 8.96 -4.75
CA ARG A 98 -4.79 8.78 -5.96
C ARG A 98 -5.24 9.61 -7.16
N SER A 99 -6.54 9.85 -7.33
CA SER A 99 -7.08 10.66 -8.42
C SER A 99 -6.70 12.15 -8.34
N GLN A 100 -6.20 12.60 -7.20
CA GLN A 100 -5.70 13.95 -6.98
C GLN A 100 -4.21 14.09 -7.31
N ILE A 101 -3.51 12.98 -7.53
CA ILE A 101 -2.09 12.98 -7.89
C ILE A 101 -1.97 13.35 -9.38
N VAL A 102 -1.22 14.39 -9.66
CA VAL A 102 -0.94 14.88 -11.02
C VAL A 102 0.37 14.28 -11.55
N LYS A 103 1.41 14.28 -10.69
CA LYS A 103 2.74 13.80 -11.07
C LYS A 103 3.50 13.29 -9.86
N VAL A 104 4.27 12.24 -10.07
CA VAL A 104 5.24 11.70 -9.12
C VAL A 104 6.63 11.82 -9.73
N THR A 105 7.59 12.31 -8.96
CA THR A 105 9.01 12.41 -9.32
C THR A 105 9.86 11.81 -8.21
N ASP A 106 11.16 11.73 -8.42
CA ASP A 106 12.09 11.20 -7.41
C ASP A 106 12.10 12.05 -6.13
N ASP A 107 11.85 13.36 -6.23
CA ASP A 107 11.92 14.27 -5.08
C ASP A 107 10.56 14.62 -4.49
N LYS A 108 9.51 14.67 -5.30
CA LYS A 108 8.22 15.25 -4.89
C LYS A 108 7.02 14.64 -5.61
N ILE A 109 5.87 14.83 -4.99
CA ILE A 109 4.56 14.48 -5.53
C ILE A 109 3.78 15.77 -5.73
N VAL A 110 3.29 15.98 -6.95
CA VAL A 110 2.42 17.11 -7.31
C VAL A 110 0.98 16.64 -7.26
N VAL A 111 0.14 17.37 -6.55
CA VAL A 111 -1.29 17.07 -6.45
C VAL A 111 -2.11 18.26 -6.93
N LYS A 112 -3.34 17.98 -7.35
CA LYS A 112 -4.29 19.03 -7.74
C LYS A 112 -4.43 20.05 -6.62
N SER A 113 -4.50 21.33 -6.97
CA SER A 113 -4.84 22.41 -6.03
C SER A 113 -6.26 22.19 -5.55
N ALA A 114 -6.44 21.23 -4.67
CA ALA A 114 -7.73 20.96 -4.07
C ALA A 114 -8.04 22.05 -3.07
N THR A 115 -9.23 22.59 -3.16
CA THR A 115 -9.92 23.15 -2.01
C THR A 115 -9.79 22.09 -0.91
N ILE A 116 -8.99 22.39 0.11
CA ILE A 116 -8.79 21.50 1.25
C ILE A 116 -10.11 21.49 2.01
N SER A 117 -11.01 20.63 1.55
CA SER A 117 -12.21 20.31 2.31
C SER A 117 -11.72 19.57 3.55
N HIS A 118 -11.90 20.19 4.70
CA HIS A 118 -11.73 19.56 5.99
C HIS A 118 -12.73 18.41 6.13
N ILE A 119 -12.34 17.23 5.73
CA ILE A 119 -13.02 16.00 6.11
C ILE A 119 -11.93 15.04 6.58
N ALA A 120 -11.50 15.26 7.81
CA ALA A 120 -10.94 14.19 8.59
C ALA A 120 -12.09 13.47 9.28
N GLU A 121 -12.96 12.83 8.53
CA GLU A 121 -13.69 11.70 9.07
C GLU A 121 -12.67 10.60 9.28
N LYS A 122 -12.42 10.29 10.54
CA LYS A 122 -11.79 9.04 10.95
C LYS A 122 -12.70 7.92 10.46
N THR A 123 -12.49 7.47 9.22
CA THR A 123 -13.06 6.21 8.78
C THR A 123 -12.44 5.16 9.70
N PRO A 124 -13.23 4.45 10.52
CA PRO A 124 -12.70 3.39 11.35
C PRO A 124 -12.00 2.43 10.40
N ILE A 125 -10.75 2.07 10.73
CA ILE A 125 -10.02 1.03 9.99
C ILE A 125 -10.90 -0.20 10.06
N PRO A 126 -11.42 -0.73 8.93
CA PRO A 126 -12.21 -1.95 8.98
C PRO A 126 -11.34 -3.02 9.62
N GLN A 127 -11.84 -3.65 10.67
CA GLN A 127 -11.19 -4.83 11.23
C GLN A 127 -11.26 -5.90 10.15
N ILE A 128 -10.11 -6.18 9.53
CA ILE A 128 -9.99 -7.22 8.52
C ILE A 128 -10.05 -8.55 9.27
N ASN A 129 -11.23 -9.16 9.29
CA ASN A 129 -11.39 -10.48 9.93
C ASN A 129 -10.64 -11.56 9.15
N SER A 130 -10.81 -11.63 7.85
CA SER A 130 -10.00 -12.39 6.89
C SER A 130 -10.38 -11.94 5.48
N TYR A 131 -9.45 -12.05 4.55
CA TYR A 131 -9.66 -11.65 3.17
C TYR A 131 -9.05 -12.70 2.23
N GLU A 132 -9.90 -13.33 1.41
CA GLU A 132 -9.45 -14.24 0.36
C GLU A 132 -8.75 -13.46 -0.77
N ASN A 133 -7.63 -14.00 -1.22
CA ASN A 133 -6.87 -13.36 -2.29
C ASN A 133 -7.61 -13.49 -3.65
N PRO A 134 -8.10 -12.39 -4.26
CA PRO A 134 -8.85 -12.44 -5.52
C PRO A 134 -7.98 -12.84 -6.72
N PHE A 135 -6.66 -12.84 -6.58
CA PHE A 135 -5.71 -13.20 -7.65
C PHE A 135 -5.44 -14.71 -7.68
N ARG A 136 -5.90 -15.45 -6.68
CA ARG A 136 -5.71 -16.90 -6.64
C ARG A 136 -6.59 -17.60 -7.68
N LYS A 137 -5.97 -18.28 -8.64
CA LYS A 137 -6.67 -18.91 -9.80
C LYS A 137 -7.35 -20.24 -9.49
N GLN A 138 -7.14 -20.86 -8.34
CA GLN A 138 -7.74 -22.14 -7.99
C GLN A 138 -8.66 -22.04 -6.77
N PRO A 139 -9.92 -22.46 -6.89
CA PRO A 139 -10.79 -22.63 -5.73
C PRO A 139 -10.23 -23.73 -4.85
N ARG A 140 -10.17 -23.49 -3.54
CA ARG A 140 -9.78 -24.49 -2.55
C ARG A 140 -10.74 -25.69 -2.63
N PRO A 141 -10.27 -26.96 -2.71
CA PRO A 141 -11.15 -28.10 -2.48
C PRO A 141 -11.73 -28.00 -1.07
N GLN A 142 -13.04 -27.97 -0.96
CA GLN A 142 -13.69 -28.03 0.34
C GLN A 142 -13.37 -29.40 0.97
N PRO A 143 -12.99 -29.44 2.26
CA PRO A 143 -12.85 -30.73 2.94
C PRO A 143 -14.23 -31.40 2.93
N GLU A 144 -14.29 -32.60 2.38
CA GLU A 144 -15.49 -33.46 2.44
C GLU A 144 -15.85 -33.65 3.91
N SER A 145 -17.04 -33.20 4.27
CA SER A 145 -17.61 -33.50 5.59
C SER A 145 -17.85 -34.99 5.67
N THR A 146 -16.96 -35.71 6.33
CA THR A 146 -17.17 -37.11 6.70
C THR A 146 -18.39 -37.15 7.63
N LYS A 147 -19.53 -37.55 7.09
CA LYS A 147 -20.64 -37.97 7.93
C LYS A 147 -20.19 -39.24 8.65
N VAL A 148 -20.05 -39.13 9.95
CA VAL A 148 -19.92 -40.28 10.84
C VAL A 148 -21.36 -40.72 11.12
N ASP A 149 -21.71 -41.89 10.61
CA ASP A 149 -22.89 -42.65 11.05
C ASP A 149 -22.66 -43.22 12.45
#